data_9463d563578b6c960d839393a0c8b474
#
_entry.id   9463d563578b6c960d839393a0c8b474
#
_cell.length_a   1.000
_cell.length_b   1.000
_cell.length_c   1.000
_cell.angle_alpha   90.00
_cell.angle_beta   90.00
_cell.angle_gamma   90.00
#
_symmetry.space_group_name_H-M   'P 1'
#
loop_
_entity.id
_entity.type
_entity.pdbx_description
1 polymer ?
#
loop_
_entity_poly.entity_id
_entity_poly.type
_entity_poly.pdbx_seq_one_letter_code
_entity_poly.pdbx_strand_id
1 'polypeptide(L)'
;MKTKVNDMSAPRNDAEPSCLSLQGLSVAFGAQRVLDRLDWQLPSGQVVGLLGRNGAGKTTLIETLLGLREPDAGQALLFGHASQALPDDVRARIGYVPQRSDLFEWLTPDQLLAYFRSFYPRWNDAKVQGLMSRWDIARDKPIGKLSGGQQQRLSIIRALAHEPELLVLDEPVASLDPAARRDFLGELVDQVIDRRTTIVFSTHILSDLERVAVDVAFLVGGRIALHAPLDELLESSVRLGGVPADIERFVADHRLQAWPRVAGSPVIARRPETAAPPPATSTVSVDPATLEDLFLALTA
;
A
#
# COMPACT_ATOMS: atom_id res chain seq x y z
N MET A 1 59.32 -7.13 14.11
CA MET A 1 58.14 -7.49 14.92
C MET A 1 56.96 -6.71 14.35
N LYS A 2 56.13 -7.36 13.52
CA LYS A 2 55.02 -6.71 12.76
C LYS A 2 53.73 -6.89 13.57
N THR A 3 53.20 -5.79 14.06
CA THR A 3 51.89 -5.78 14.73
C THR A 3 50.80 -5.64 13.68
N LYS A 4 49.96 -6.66 13.50
CA LYS A 4 48.77 -6.66 12.67
C LYS A 4 47.70 -5.78 13.35
N VAL A 5 47.27 -4.73 12.64
CA VAL A 5 46.04 -4.01 12.95
C VAL A 5 44.89 -4.84 12.38
N ASN A 6 44.05 -5.30 13.27
CA ASN A 6 42.84 -6.06 12.95
C ASN A 6 41.76 -5.06 12.53
N ASP A 7 41.44 -5.06 11.24
CA ASP A 7 40.27 -4.34 10.68
C ASP A 7 39.01 -5.14 11.01
N MET A 8 38.27 -4.68 12.00
CA MET A 8 36.94 -5.18 12.37
C MET A 8 35.89 -4.17 11.94
N SER A 9 35.67 -3.99 10.65
CA SER A 9 34.45 -3.41 10.11
C SER A 9 33.38 -4.50 9.96
N ALA A 10 32.69 -4.79 11.05
CA ALA A 10 31.44 -5.53 10.98
C ALA A 10 30.38 -4.62 10.30
N PRO A 11 29.59 -5.14 9.35
CA PRO A 11 28.49 -4.37 8.78
C PRO A 11 27.49 -4.05 9.89
N ARG A 12 27.22 -2.76 10.09
CA ARG A 12 26.12 -2.29 10.94
C ARG A 12 24.82 -2.74 10.27
N ASN A 13 24.26 -3.80 10.78
CA ASN A 13 22.93 -4.26 10.42
C ASN A 13 21.90 -3.51 11.30
N ASP A 14 21.84 -2.18 11.14
CA ASP A 14 20.80 -1.33 11.72
C ASP A 14 19.56 -1.39 10.78
N ALA A 15 19.04 -2.59 10.51
CA ALA A 15 17.75 -2.74 9.87
C ALA A 15 16.70 -2.28 10.90
N GLU A 16 16.03 -1.15 10.62
CA GLU A 16 14.84 -0.75 11.37
C GLU A 16 13.89 -1.95 11.48
N PRO A 17 13.27 -2.18 12.65
CA PRO A 17 12.44 -3.36 12.85
C PRO A 17 11.32 -3.36 11.82
N SER A 18 11.26 -4.40 11.00
CA SER A 18 10.24 -4.57 9.97
C SER A 18 8.87 -4.70 10.62
N CYS A 19 7.96 -3.80 10.26
CA CYS A 19 6.55 -3.84 10.68
C CYS A 19 5.83 -5.04 10.05
N LEU A 20 6.19 -5.36 8.81
CA LEU A 20 5.58 -6.40 8.00
C LEU A 20 6.67 -7.19 7.28
N SER A 21 6.59 -8.53 7.29
CA SER A 21 7.46 -9.41 6.52
C SER A 21 6.68 -10.60 5.98
N LEU A 22 6.68 -10.75 4.66
CA LEU A 22 6.12 -11.89 3.94
C LEU A 22 7.27 -12.71 3.36
N GLN A 23 7.24 -14.02 3.54
CA GLN A 23 8.32 -14.91 3.15
C GLN A 23 7.76 -16.11 2.39
N GLY A 24 7.96 -16.13 1.07
CA GLY A 24 7.52 -17.19 0.18
C GLY A 24 6.01 -17.42 0.18
N LEU A 25 5.21 -16.38 0.46
CA LEU A 25 3.77 -16.48 0.70
C LEU A 25 3.04 -16.96 -0.56
N SER A 26 2.27 -18.02 -0.43
CA SER A 26 1.50 -18.57 -1.55
C SER A 26 0.06 -18.86 -1.12
N VAL A 27 -0.90 -18.49 -1.99
CA VAL A 27 -2.33 -18.72 -1.78
C VAL A 27 -2.97 -19.11 -3.11
N ALA A 28 -3.79 -20.18 -3.10
CA ALA A 28 -4.53 -20.63 -4.26
C ALA A 28 -6.02 -20.84 -3.93
N PHE A 29 -6.87 -20.70 -4.93
CA PHE A 29 -8.28 -21.03 -4.90
C PHE A 29 -8.53 -22.14 -5.92
N GLY A 30 -8.58 -23.39 -5.46
CA GLY A 30 -8.60 -24.55 -6.33
C GLY A 30 -7.34 -24.62 -7.21
N ALA A 31 -7.49 -24.58 -8.52
CA ALA A 31 -6.36 -24.60 -9.46
C ALA A 31 -5.72 -23.22 -9.70
N GLN A 32 -6.39 -22.14 -9.29
CA GLN A 32 -5.91 -20.78 -9.53
C GLN A 32 -5.00 -20.32 -8.40
N ARG A 33 -3.69 -20.14 -8.70
CA ARG A 33 -2.75 -19.50 -7.79
C ARG A 33 -2.92 -17.98 -7.85
N VAL A 34 -3.23 -17.36 -6.70
CA VAL A 34 -3.47 -15.92 -6.57
C VAL A 34 -2.25 -15.22 -6.02
N LEU A 35 -1.56 -15.81 -5.03
CA LEU A 35 -0.24 -15.38 -4.56
C LEU A 35 0.76 -16.50 -4.82
N ASP A 36 1.93 -16.17 -5.34
CA ASP A 36 2.94 -17.16 -5.75
C ASP A 36 4.32 -16.82 -5.19
N ARG A 37 4.69 -17.44 -4.07
CA ARG A 37 5.99 -17.28 -3.39
C ARG A 37 6.35 -15.80 -3.23
N LEU A 38 5.40 -15.02 -2.73
CA LEU A 38 5.53 -13.60 -2.57
C LEU A 38 6.42 -13.29 -1.35
N ASP A 39 7.48 -12.53 -1.61
CA ASP A 39 8.35 -11.94 -0.59
C ASP A 39 8.11 -10.44 -0.56
N TRP A 40 7.92 -9.87 0.63
CA TRP A 40 7.79 -8.44 0.82
C TRP A 40 8.13 -8.05 2.25
N GLN A 41 8.88 -6.96 2.40
CA GLN A 41 9.21 -6.40 3.71
C GLN A 41 8.88 -4.92 3.71
N LEU A 42 8.36 -4.44 4.84
CA LEU A 42 8.01 -3.04 5.03
C LEU A 42 8.53 -2.57 6.40
N PRO A 43 9.44 -1.59 6.41
CA PRO A 43 9.84 -0.91 7.64
C PRO A 43 8.68 -0.16 8.28
N SER A 44 8.83 0.20 9.56
CA SER A 44 7.84 1.00 10.27
C SER A 44 7.84 2.46 9.78
N GLY A 45 6.68 3.12 9.84
CA GLY A 45 6.54 4.55 9.56
C GLY A 45 6.43 4.92 8.08
N GLN A 46 6.18 3.96 7.18
CA GLN A 46 6.00 4.21 5.74
C GLN A 46 4.53 4.22 5.32
N VAL A 47 4.23 4.96 4.25
CA VAL A 47 2.94 4.95 3.57
C VAL A 47 3.10 4.28 2.22
N VAL A 48 2.53 3.10 2.08
CA VAL A 48 2.64 2.32 0.86
C VAL A 48 1.29 2.15 0.18
N GLY A 49 1.22 2.59 -1.06
CA GLY A 49 0.12 2.29 -1.96
C GLY A 49 0.30 0.93 -2.63
N LEU A 50 -0.61 0.00 -2.34
CA LEU A 50 -0.62 -1.32 -2.99
C LEU A 50 -1.45 -1.27 -4.28
N LEU A 51 -0.77 -1.26 -5.41
CA LEU A 51 -1.33 -1.21 -6.75
C LEU A 51 -1.46 -2.59 -7.38
N GLY A 52 -2.49 -2.79 -8.15
CA GLY A 52 -2.72 -4.00 -8.95
C GLY A 52 -4.08 -3.97 -9.61
N ARG A 53 -4.24 -4.67 -10.73
CA ARG A 53 -5.54 -4.79 -11.42
C ARG A 53 -6.58 -5.44 -10.51
N ASN A 54 -7.85 -5.29 -10.88
CA ASN A 54 -8.91 -6.05 -10.21
C ASN A 54 -8.65 -7.55 -10.38
N GLY A 55 -8.74 -8.29 -9.27
CA GLY A 55 -8.40 -9.72 -9.25
C GLY A 55 -6.89 -10.04 -9.15
N ALA A 56 -6.00 -9.06 -9.03
CA ALA A 56 -4.56 -9.30 -8.85
C ALA A 56 -4.19 -9.95 -7.51
N GLY A 57 -5.14 -10.02 -6.56
CA GLY A 57 -4.92 -10.65 -5.25
C GLY A 57 -4.67 -9.66 -4.10
N LYS A 58 -4.94 -8.35 -4.26
CA LYS A 58 -4.71 -7.33 -3.21
C LYS A 58 -5.45 -7.67 -1.90
N THR A 59 -6.76 -7.92 -1.96
CA THR A 59 -7.55 -8.33 -0.79
C THR A 59 -7.05 -9.65 -0.20
N THR A 60 -6.71 -10.63 -1.05
CA THR A 60 -6.14 -11.92 -0.60
C THR A 60 -4.81 -11.70 0.14
N LEU A 61 -3.95 -10.83 -0.38
CA LEU A 61 -2.69 -10.46 0.29
C LEU A 61 -2.95 -9.80 1.65
N ILE A 62 -3.86 -8.82 1.70
CA ILE A 62 -4.25 -8.12 2.93
C ILE A 62 -4.85 -9.10 3.96
N GLU A 63 -5.79 -9.96 3.56
CA GLU A 63 -6.40 -10.95 4.45
C GLU A 63 -5.36 -11.93 5.02
N THR A 64 -4.43 -12.40 4.16
CA THR A 64 -3.37 -13.32 4.60
C THR A 64 -2.37 -12.63 5.50
N LEU A 65 -2.00 -11.39 5.19
CA LEU A 65 -1.15 -10.54 6.02
C LEU A 65 -1.72 -10.37 7.44
N LEU A 66 -3.03 -10.16 7.54
CA LEU A 66 -3.72 -9.94 8.81
C LEU A 66 -4.07 -11.25 9.56
N GLY A 67 -3.71 -12.42 9.00
CA GLY A 67 -4.06 -13.72 9.59
C GLY A 67 -5.55 -14.09 9.46
N LEU A 68 -6.32 -13.36 8.64
CA LEU A 68 -7.72 -13.66 8.34
C LEU A 68 -7.85 -14.80 7.33
N ARG A 69 -6.76 -15.13 6.66
CA ARG A 69 -6.63 -16.23 5.71
C ARG A 69 -5.34 -16.98 5.95
N GLU A 70 -5.43 -18.30 5.99
CA GLU A 70 -4.27 -19.18 6.07
C GLU A 70 -3.60 -19.30 4.69
N PRO A 71 -2.27 -19.14 4.56
CA PRO A 71 -1.56 -19.39 3.32
C PRO A 71 -1.37 -20.89 3.08
N ASP A 72 -1.30 -21.29 1.80
CA ASP A 72 -0.96 -22.67 1.42
C ASP A 72 0.53 -22.97 1.66
N ALA A 73 1.40 -21.95 1.57
CA ALA A 73 2.82 -22.05 1.86
C ALA A 73 3.41 -20.68 2.24
N GLY A 74 4.57 -20.70 2.88
CA GLY A 74 5.24 -19.49 3.37
C GLY A 74 4.64 -18.99 4.67
N GLN A 75 5.01 -17.76 5.05
CA GLN A 75 4.50 -17.14 6.27
C GLN A 75 4.37 -15.61 6.13
N ALA A 76 3.45 -15.06 6.92
CA ALA A 76 3.31 -13.62 7.12
C ALA A 76 3.64 -13.29 8.57
N LEU A 77 4.49 -12.30 8.79
CA LEU A 77 4.87 -11.82 10.11
C LEU A 77 4.46 -10.35 10.25
N LEU A 78 3.83 -10.03 11.37
CA LEU A 78 3.53 -8.65 11.79
C LEU A 78 4.24 -8.38 13.11
N PHE A 79 5.06 -7.33 13.13
CA PHE A 79 5.91 -6.99 14.28
C PHE A 79 6.73 -8.18 14.80
N GLY A 80 7.17 -9.07 13.88
CA GLY A 80 7.93 -10.29 14.21
C GLY A 80 7.10 -11.50 14.66
N HIS A 81 5.77 -11.38 14.77
CA HIS A 81 4.86 -12.47 15.15
C HIS A 81 4.13 -13.04 13.94
N ALA A 82 3.93 -14.36 13.93
CA ALA A 82 3.15 -15.02 12.89
C ALA A 82 1.71 -14.50 12.86
N SER A 83 1.23 -14.07 11.69
CA SER A 83 -0.07 -13.40 11.57
C SER A 83 -1.25 -14.27 12.00
N GLN A 84 -1.17 -15.61 11.87
CA GLN A 84 -2.18 -16.55 12.31
C GLN A 84 -2.25 -16.72 13.84
N ALA A 85 -1.22 -16.29 14.58
CA ALA A 85 -1.10 -16.47 16.04
C ALA A 85 -0.63 -15.17 16.73
N LEU A 86 -1.22 -14.04 16.30
CA LEU A 86 -0.88 -12.74 16.90
C LEU A 86 -1.32 -12.69 18.38
N PRO A 87 -0.43 -12.32 19.29
CA PRO A 87 -0.80 -11.94 20.66
C PRO A 87 -1.79 -10.77 20.68
N ASP A 88 -2.62 -10.67 21.71
CA ASP A 88 -3.66 -9.64 21.80
C ASP A 88 -3.08 -8.22 21.86
N ASP A 89 -1.95 -8.03 22.52
CA ASP A 89 -1.23 -6.76 22.58
C ASP A 89 -0.68 -6.34 21.21
N VAL A 90 -0.22 -7.29 20.39
CA VAL A 90 0.20 -7.03 19.00
C VAL A 90 -1.01 -6.74 18.11
N ARG A 91 -2.10 -7.51 18.28
CA ARG A 91 -3.34 -7.30 17.53
C ARG A 91 -3.93 -5.91 17.80
N ALA A 92 -3.83 -5.43 19.05
CA ALA A 92 -4.28 -4.08 19.42
C ALA A 92 -3.46 -2.93 18.80
N ARG A 93 -2.33 -3.23 18.13
CA ARG A 93 -1.51 -2.26 17.38
C ARG A 93 -1.90 -2.14 15.92
N ILE A 94 -2.89 -2.93 15.46
CA ILE A 94 -3.27 -3.03 14.05
C ILE A 94 -4.68 -2.47 13.84
N GLY A 95 -4.82 -1.51 12.94
CA GLY A 95 -6.10 -1.03 12.43
C GLY A 95 -6.38 -1.63 11.05
N TYR A 96 -7.63 -2.04 10.82
CA TYR A 96 -8.04 -2.60 9.53
C TYR A 96 -9.38 -2.04 9.07
N VAL A 97 -9.42 -1.64 7.80
CA VAL A 97 -10.65 -1.25 7.10
C VAL A 97 -10.81 -2.14 5.87
N PRO A 98 -11.80 -3.05 5.87
CA PRO A 98 -12.06 -3.91 4.73
C PRO A 98 -12.72 -3.14 3.57
N GLN A 99 -12.64 -3.71 2.37
CA GLN A 99 -13.28 -3.16 1.17
C GLN A 99 -14.81 -3.05 1.30
N ARG A 100 -15.43 -4.04 1.96
CA ARG A 100 -16.86 -4.03 2.26
C ARG A 100 -17.08 -3.76 3.73
N SER A 101 -18.09 -2.96 4.05
CA SER A 101 -18.45 -2.69 5.44
C SER A 101 -18.69 -3.99 6.21
N ASP A 102 -18.01 -4.13 7.34
CA ASP A 102 -18.14 -5.22 8.31
C ASP A 102 -18.82 -4.74 9.59
N LEU A 103 -19.48 -3.59 9.53
CA LEU A 103 -20.13 -2.97 10.67
C LEU A 103 -21.46 -3.67 11.02
N PHE A 104 -21.79 -3.68 12.31
CA PHE A 104 -23.05 -4.24 12.79
C PHE A 104 -24.20 -3.29 12.47
N GLU A 105 -24.96 -3.57 11.41
CA GLU A 105 -25.97 -2.69 10.83
C GLU A 105 -27.10 -2.31 11.81
N TRP A 106 -27.36 -3.14 12.84
CA TRP A 106 -28.39 -2.91 13.84
C TRP A 106 -27.99 -2.00 15.01
N LEU A 107 -26.68 -1.75 15.19
CA LEU A 107 -26.18 -0.82 16.18
C LEU A 107 -26.21 0.61 15.66
N THR A 108 -26.25 1.58 16.60
CA THR A 108 -25.90 2.96 16.28
C THR A 108 -24.39 3.14 16.24
N PRO A 109 -23.84 4.18 15.60
CA PRO A 109 -22.42 4.47 15.62
C PRO A 109 -21.81 4.54 17.03
N ASP A 110 -22.50 5.21 17.96
CA ASP A 110 -22.01 5.32 19.34
C ASP A 110 -22.00 3.96 20.06
N GLN A 111 -22.99 3.09 19.82
CA GLN A 111 -23.00 1.73 20.36
C GLN A 111 -21.88 0.88 19.77
N LEU A 112 -21.63 0.98 18.47
CA LEU A 112 -20.53 0.27 17.80
C LEU A 112 -19.17 0.69 18.37
N LEU A 113 -18.93 2.00 18.47
CA LEU A 113 -17.67 2.53 18.98
C LEU A 113 -17.46 2.17 20.46
N ALA A 114 -18.49 2.21 21.28
CA ALA A 114 -18.44 1.76 22.68
C ALA A 114 -18.14 0.26 22.78
N TYR A 115 -18.72 -0.57 21.91
CA TYR A 115 -18.42 -2.00 21.82
C TYR A 115 -16.96 -2.25 21.49
N PHE A 116 -16.43 -1.64 20.43
CA PHE A 116 -15.02 -1.83 20.03
C PHE A 116 -14.04 -1.26 21.07
N ARG A 117 -14.35 -0.14 21.72
CA ARG A 117 -13.54 0.43 22.78
C ARG A 117 -13.20 -0.58 23.88
N SER A 118 -14.09 -1.52 24.19
CA SER A 118 -13.90 -2.51 25.25
C SER A 118 -12.78 -3.53 24.97
N PHE A 119 -12.34 -3.64 23.70
CA PHE A 119 -11.28 -4.58 23.29
C PHE A 119 -9.88 -3.95 23.27
N TYR A 120 -9.78 -2.61 23.32
CA TYR A 120 -8.51 -1.93 23.14
C TYR A 120 -8.04 -1.27 24.44
N PRO A 121 -6.77 -1.49 24.84
CA PRO A 121 -6.21 -0.85 26.03
C PRO A 121 -6.01 0.66 25.83
N ARG A 122 -5.87 1.10 24.59
CA ARG A 122 -5.80 2.52 24.20
C ARG A 122 -7.00 2.87 23.34
N TRP A 123 -7.57 4.04 23.58
CA TRP A 123 -8.68 4.56 22.79
C TRP A 123 -8.74 6.09 22.91
N ASN A 124 -8.70 6.77 21.80
CA ASN A 124 -8.69 8.23 21.76
C ASN A 124 -10.11 8.76 21.53
N ASP A 125 -10.84 9.01 22.63
CA ASP A 125 -12.20 9.55 22.55
C ASP A 125 -12.25 10.93 21.87
N ALA A 126 -11.27 11.80 22.12
CA ALA A 126 -11.23 13.13 21.52
C ALA A 126 -11.12 13.05 19.98
N LYS A 127 -10.28 12.15 19.47
CA LYS A 127 -10.15 11.86 18.03
C LYS A 127 -11.46 11.33 17.45
N VAL A 128 -12.05 10.35 18.10
CA VAL A 128 -13.34 9.77 17.68
C VAL A 128 -14.40 10.86 17.57
N GLN A 129 -14.57 11.69 18.62
CA GLN A 129 -15.56 12.76 18.62
C GLN A 129 -15.28 13.82 17.53
N GLY A 130 -14.00 14.16 17.34
CA GLY A 130 -13.57 15.11 16.29
C GLY A 130 -13.92 14.61 14.90
N LEU A 131 -13.60 13.35 14.59
CA LEU A 131 -13.87 12.74 13.28
C LEU A 131 -15.37 12.51 13.05
N MET A 132 -16.12 12.06 14.07
CA MET A 132 -17.58 11.91 14.01
C MET A 132 -18.27 13.23 13.64
N SER A 133 -17.80 14.34 14.23
CA SER A 133 -18.34 15.69 13.96
C SER A 133 -17.89 16.21 12.59
N ARG A 134 -16.60 16.08 12.24
CA ARG A 134 -16.05 16.54 10.96
C ARG A 134 -16.72 15.85 9.77
N TRP A 135 -16.99 14.56 9.89
CA TRP A 135 -17.56 13.77 8.81
C TRP A 135 -19.07 13.62 8.85
N ASP A 136 -19.73 14.36 9.74
CA ASP A 136 -21.20 14.43 9.88
C ASP A 136 -21.85 13.04 9.98
N ILE A 137 -21.35 12.21 10.91
CA ILE A 137 -21.90 10.88 11.14
C ILE A 137 -23.11 10.97 12.09
N ALA A 138 -24.29 10.59 11.60
CA ALA A 138 -25.50 10.54 12.40
C ALA A 138 -25.40 9.47 13.51
N ARG A 139 -25.47 9.89 14.79
CA ARG A 139 -25.17 9.04 15.95
C ARG A 139 -26.33 8.20 16.44
N ASP A 140 -27.54 8.67 16.19
CA ASP A 140 -28.82 8.15 16.69
C ASP A 140 -29.49 7.13 15.76
N LYS A 141 -28.98 7.01 14.54
CA LYS A 141 -29.53 6.10 13.52
C LYS A 141 -28.78 4.77 13.50
N PRO A 142 -29.49 3.64 13.27
CA PRO A 142 -28.83 2.37 12.99
C PRO A 142 -27.87 2.48 11.79
N ILE A 143 -26.72 1.85 11.89
CA ILE A 143 -25.67 1.88 10.86
C ILE A 143 -26.19 1.46 9.49
N GLY A 144 -27.10 0.48 9.43
CA GLY A 144 -27.74 0.07 8.18
C GLY A 144 -28.62 1.14 7.51
N LYS A 145 -28.89 2.27 8.21
CA LYS A 145 -29.58 3.45 7.65
C LYS A 145 -28.66 4.58 7.22
N LEU A 146 -27.37 4.43 7.47
CA LEU A 146 -26.34 5.36 7.00
C LEU A 146 -26.08 5.14 5.51
N SER A 147 -25.64 6.18 4.80
CA SER A 147 -25.13 6.02 3.43
C SER A 147 -23.86 5.17 3.43
N GLY A 148 -23.54 4.52 2.30
CA GLY A 148 -22.32 3.74 2.16
C GLY A 148 -21.05 4.54 2.49
N GLY A 149 -21.00 5.83 2.11
CA GLY A 149 -19.91 6.73 2.46
C GLY A 149 -19.83 7.01 3.97
N GLN A 150 -20.95 7.15 4.68
CA GLN A 150 -20.97 7.31 6.13
C GLN A 150 -20.56 6.02 6.85
N GLN A 151 -20.97 4.85 6.36
CA GLN A 151 -20.52 3.56 6.90
C GLN A 151 -19.02 3.39 6.72
N GLN A 152 -18.48 3.74 5.55
CA GLN A 152 -17.04 3.69 5.28
C GLN A 152 -16.25 4.62 6.21
N ARG A 153 -16.70 5.86 6.39
CA ARG A 153 -16.09 6.81 7.33
C ARG A 153 -16.14 6.28 8.77
N LEU A 154 -17.24 5.68 9.18
CA LEU A 154 -17.35 5.06 10.52
C LEU A 154 -16.39 3.88 10.69
N SER A 155 -16.21 3.05 9.66
CA SER A 155 -15.20 1.97 9.67
C SER A 155 -13.78 2.51 9.84
N ILE A 156 -13.48 3.61 9.17
CA ILE A 156 -12.19 4.31 9.30
C ILE A 156 -12.02 4.89 10.72
N ILE A 157 -13.05 5.56 11.27
CA ILE A 157 -13.00 6.08 12.65
C ILE A 157 -12.71 4.95 13.64
N ARG A 158 -13.40 3.81 13.51
CA ARG A 158 -13.16 2.62 14.34
C ARG A 158 -11.70 2.16 14.26
N ALA A 159 -11.14 2.09 13.05
CA ALA A 159 -9.77 1.63 12.84
C ALA A 159 -8.70 2.61 13.35
N LEU A 160 -9.01 3.91 13.41
CA LEU A 160 -8.09 4.96 13.90
C LEU A 160 -8.23 5.22 15.40
N ALA A 161 -9.33 4.82 16.03
CA ALA A 161 -9.68 5.19 17.40
C ALA A 161 -8.70 4.67 18.47
N HIS A 162 -8.09 3.51 18.25
CA HIS A 162 -7.10 2.90 19.15
C HIS A 162 -5.65 3.27 18.83
N GLU A 163 -5.44 4.21 17.89
CA GLU A 163 -4.13 4.73 17.51
C GLU A 163 -3.13 3.64 17.07
N PRO A 164 -3.44 2.95 15.97
CA PRO A 164 -2.66 1.82 15.49
C PRO A 164 -1.25 2.23 15.06
N GLU A 165 -0.30 1.29 15.17
CA GLU A 165 1.05 1.42 14.61
C GLU A 165 1.12 0.90 13.16
N LEU A 166 0.20 -0.01 12.79
CA LEU A 166 -0.03 -0.46 11.42
C LEU A 166 -1.49 -0.25 11.06
N LEU A 167 -1.76 0.50 10.01
CA LEU A 167 -3.10 0.70 9.45
C LEU A 167 -3.16 0.06 8.05
N VAL A 168 -4.03 -0.93 7.89
CA VAL A 168 -4.25 -1.61 6.62
C VAL A 168 -5.63 -1.26 6.09
N LEU A 169 -5.70 -0.79 4.86
CA LEU A 169 -6.90 -0.26 4.24
C LEU A 169 -7.13 -0.93 2.88
N ASP A 170 -8.23 -1.65 2.73
CA ASP A 170 -8.57 -2.30 1.45
C ASP A 170 -9.58 -1.46 0.68
N GLU A 171 -9.12 -0.76 -0.35
CA GLU A 171 -9.91 0.15 -1.20
C GLU A 171 -10.75 1.16 -0.40
N PRO A 172 -10.18 1.89 0.57
CA PRO A 172 -10.93 2.66 1.57
C PRO A 172 -11.74 3.82 1.01
N VAL A 173 -11.42 4.28 -0.20
CA VAL A 173 -12.04 5.48 -0.81
C VAL A 173 -13.03 5.16 -1.92
N ALA A 174 -13.24 3.88 -2.27
CA ALA A 174 -14.10 3.47 -3.39
C ALA A 174 -15.55 3.96 -3.27
N SER A 175 -16.05 4.08 -2.04
CA SER A 175 -17.44 4.52 -1.74
C SER A 175 -17.56 5.99 -1.33
N LEU A 176 -16.46 6.75 -1.33
CA LEU A 176 -16.43 8.15 -0.91
C LEU A 176 -16.60 9.10 -2.11
N ASP A 177 -17.33 10.18 -1.88
CA ASP A 177 -17.35 11.30 -2.81
C ASP A 177 -16.00 12.05 -2.84
N PRO A 178 -15.73 12.89 -3.86
CA PRO A 178 -14.41 13.54 -3.99
C PRO A 178 -14.01 14.45 -2.83
N ALA A 179 -14.96 15.05 -2.09
CA ALA A 179 -14.65 15.89 -0.94
C ALA A 179 -14.25 15.02 0.26
N ALA A 180 -15.07 14.01 0.57
CA ALA A 180 -14.81 13.02 1.60
C ALA A 180 -13.48 12.29 1.41
N ARG A 181 -13.17 11.96 0.15
CA ARG A 181 -11.91 11.33 -0.23
C ARG A 181 -10.71 12.21 0.11
N ARG A 182 -10.77 13.51 -0.23
CA ARG A 182 -9.69 14.45 0.11
C ARG A 182 -9.49 14.60 1.63
N ASP A 183 -10.59 14.71 2.37
CA ASP A 183 -10.55 14.83 3.83
C ASP A 183 -9.95 13.58 4.49
N PHE A 184 -10.32 12.39 3.99
CA PHE A 184 -9.76 11.13 4.47
C PHE A 184 -8.26 11.00 4.16
N LEU A 185 -7.84 11.35 2.93
CA LEU A 185 -6.42 11.31 2.55
C LEU A 185 -5.59 12.29 3.40
N GLY A 186 -6.15 13.47 3.73
CA GLY A 186 -5.53 14.40 4.68
C GLY A 186 -5.35 13.79 6.07
N GLU A 187 -6.36 13.11 6.59
CA GLU A 187 -6.26 12.41 7.89
C GLU A 187 -5.17 11.32 7.88
N LEU A 188 -4.99 10.60 6.76
CA LEU A 188 -3.90 9.61 6.65
C LEU A 188 -2.51 10.26 6.74
N VAL A 189 -2.33 11.40 6.08
CA VAL A 189 -1.08 12.17 6.15
C VAL A 189 -0.79 12.62 7.58
N ASP A 190 -1.79 13.15 8.29
CA ASP A 190 -1.67 13.57 9.69
C ASP A 190 -1.26 12.39 10.60
N GLN A 191 -1.81 11.18 10.36
CA GLN A 191 -1.43 9.97 11.12
C GLN A 191 0.05 9.62 10.99
N VAL A 192 0.62 9.79 9.80
CA VAL A 192 2.03 9.46 9.53
C VAL A 192 2.96 10.49 10.17
N ILE A 193 2.64 11.77 9.99
CA ILE A 193 3.47 12.88 10.50
C ILE A 193 3.51 12.86 12.04
N ASP A 194 2.34 12.71 12.68
CA ASP A 194 2.23 12.85 14.12
C ASP A 194 2.66 11.59 14.88
N ARG A 195 2.47 10.38 14.29
CA ARG A 195 2.56 9.12 15.02
C ARG A 195 3.48 8.08 14.44
N ARG A 196 4.08 8.31 13.28
CA ARG A 196 4.87 7.32 12.52
C ARG A 196 4.10 6.02 12.26
N THR A 197 2.79 6.10 12.09
CA THR A 197 1.95 4.95 11.74
C THR A 197 2.36 4.44 10.36
N THR A 198 2.59 3.13 10.26
CA THR A 198 2.78 2.48 8.96
C THR A 198 1.42 2.31 8.31
N ILE A 199 1.29 2.72 7.05
CA ILE A 199 0.02 2.62 6.33
C ILE A 199 0.23 1.79 5.05
N VAL A 200 -0.58 0.75 4.89
CA VAL A 200 -0.72 -0.01 3.64
C VAL A 200 -2.14 0.18 3.14
N PHE A 201 -2.31 0.81 2.00
CA PHE A 201 -3.64 0.94 1.42
C PHE A 201 -3.69 0.47 -0.02
N SER A 202 -4.67 -0.38 -0.32
CA SER A 202 -4.93 -0.80 -1.68
C SER A 202 -5.80 0.23 -2.39
N THR A 203 -5.51 0.50 -3.64
CA THR A 203 -6.38 1.31 -4.49
C THR A 203 -6.14 0.98 -5.97
N HIS A 204 -7.15 1.27 -6.78
CA HIS A 204 -7.03 1.30 -8.23
C HIS A 204 -7.11 2.74 -8.77
N ILE A 205 -7.22 3.74 -7.88
CA ILE A 205 -7.33 5.17 -8.23
C ILE A 205 -5.97 5.82 -8.01
N LEU A 206 -5.23 5.98 -9.10
CA LEU A 206 -3.84 6.43 -9.09
C LEU A 206 -3.67 7.85 -8.55
N SER A 207 -4.62 8.75 -8.85
CA SER A 207 -4.60 10.14 -8.37
C SER A 207 -4.72 10.27 -6.84
N ASP A 208 -5.23 9.26 -6.15
CA ASP A 208 -5.28 9.26 -4.68
C ASP A 208 -3.92 8.90 -4.10
N LEU A 209 -3.21 7.97 -4.77
CA LEU A 209 -1.85 7.59 -4.41
C LEU A 209 -0.87 8.76 -4.52
N GLU A 210 -0.87 9.46 -5.64
CA GLU A 210 0.01 10.61 -5.88
C GLU A 210 -0.08 11.71 -4.82
N ARG A 211 -1.15 11.68 -3.99
CA ARG A 211 -1.37 12.67 -2.94
C ARG A 211 -0.81 12.27 -1.57
N VAL A 212 -0.71 10.97 -1.29
CA VAL A 212 -0.42 10.49 0.07
C VAL A 212 0.64 9.39 0.13
N ALA A 213 0.84 8.63 -0.94
CA ALA A 213 1.82 7.55 -0.92
C ALA A 213 3.24 8.12 -1.02
N VAL A 214 4.09 7.68 -0.11
CA VAL A 214 5.54 7.88 -0.21
C VAL A 214 6.13 6.76 -1.05
N ASP A 215 5.64 5.52 -0.88
CA ASP A 215 6.07 4.34 -1.62
C ASP A 215 4.91 3.71 -2.38
N VAL A 216 5.23 3.03 -3.47
CA VAL A 216 4.27 2.24 -4.25
C VAL A 216 4.77 0.81 -4.43
N ALA A 217 3.87 -0.16 -4.22
CA ALA A 217 4.10 -1.57 -4.44
C ALA A 217 3.13 -2.12 -5.49
N PHE A 218 3.64 -2.70 -6.57
CA PHE A 218 2.84 -3.26 -7.66
C PHE A 218 2.70 -4.76 -7.49
N LEU A 219 1.47 -5.22 -7.25
CA LEU A 219 1.12 -6.64 -7.19
C LEU A 219 0.71 -7.13 -8.58
N VAL A 220 1.56 -7.96 -9.18
CA VAL A 220 1.39 -8.50 -10.53
C VAL A 220 1.69 -10.00 -10.53
N GLY A 221 0.83 -10.79 -11.11
CA GLY A 221 1.03 -12.25 -11.19
C GLY A 221 1.23 -12.92 -9.83
N GLY A 222 0.60 -12.38 -8.77
CA GLY A 222 0.70 -12.90 -7.41
C GLY A 222 2.01 -12.57 -6.69
N ARG A 223 2.81 -11.61 -7.19
CA ARG A 223 4.10 -11.19 -6.61
C ARG A 223 4.19 -9.68 -6.54
N ILE A 224 5.00 -9.16 -5.64
CA ILE A 224 5.42 -7.75 -5.69
C ILE A 224 6.46 -7.61 -6.80
N ALA A 225 6.00 -7.11 -7.96
CA ALA A 225 6.84 -6.93 -9.13
C ALA A 225 7.79 -5.73 -8.98
N LEU A 226 7.36 -4.69 -8.26
CA LEU A 226 8.12 -3.48 -7.98
C LEU A 226 7.66 -2.88 -6.65
N HIS A 227 8.59 -2.43 -5.83
CA HIS A 227 8.35 -1.59 -4.65
C HIS A 227 9.41 -0.49 -4.64
N ALA A 228 9.00 0.77 -4.65
CA ALA A 228 9.91 1.91 -4.71
C ALA A 228 9.24 3.18 -4.18
N PRO A 229 10.03 4.20 -3.74
CA PRO A 229 9.54 5.55 -3.53
C PRO A 229 8.89 6.10 -4.81
N LEU A 230 7.71 6.72 -4.66
CA LEU A 230 6.90 7.16 -5.80
C LEU A 230 7.60 8.25 -6.62
N ASP A 231 8.18 9.24 -5.95
CA ASP A 231 8.90 10.34 -6.56
C ASP A 231 10.13 9.85 -7.34
N GLU A 232 10.96 9.00 -6.74
CA GLU A 232 12.13 8.39 -7.41
C GLU A 232 11.71 7.56 -8.62
N LEU A 233 10.60 6.82 -8.50
CA LEU A 233 10.08 6.02 -9.59
C LEU A 233 9.62 6.89 -10.76
N LEU A 234 8.89 7.98 -10.49
CA LEU A 234 8.44 8.92 -11.51
C LEU A 234 9.60 9.69 -12.13
N GLU A 235 10.55 10.19 -11.33
CA GLU A 235 11.72 10.89 -11.81
C GLU A 235 12.64 10.01 -12.67
N SER A 236 12.78 8.73 -12.33
CA SER A 236 13.64 7.79 -13.06
C SER A 236 12.97 7.18 -14.30
N SER A 237 11.67 7.37 -14.49
CA SER A 237 10.92 6.72 -15.56
C SER A 237 10.65 7.65 -16.74
N VAL A 238 10.75 7.12 -17.94
CA VAL A 238 10.51 7.86 -19.19
C VAL A 238 9.53 7.10 -20.10
N ARG A 239 8.74 7.86 -20.80
CA ARG A 239 7.85 7.37 -21.87
C ARG A 239 8.50 7.64 -23.22
N LEU A 240 8.72 6.58 -23.99
CA LEU A 240 9.36 6.63 -25.30
C LEU A 240 8.33 6.47 -26.41
N GLY A 241 8.30 7.43 -27.34
CA GLY A 241 7.46 7.39 -28.53
C GLY A 241 8.33 7.33 -29.79
N GLY A 242 7.90 6.54 -30.79
CA GLY A 242 8.62 6.39 -32.05
C GLY A 242 8.40 5.05 -32.72
N VAL A 243 9.15 4.78 -33.78
CA VAL A 243 9.15 3.47 -34.45
C VAL A 243 9.79 2.41 -33.56
N PRO A 244 9.23 1.19 -33.43
CA PRO A 244 9.74 0.15 -32.53
C PRO A 244 11.24 -0.11 -32.64
N ALA A 245 11.77 -0.24 -33.84
CA ALA A 245 13.20 -0.50 -34.07
C ALA A 245 14.12 0.63 -33.57
N ASP A 246 13.67 1.89 -33.68
CA ASP A 246 14.42 3.03 -33.19
C ASP A 246 14.36 3.11 -31.66
N ILE A 247 13.21 2.78 -31.05
CA ILE A 247 13.07 2.71 -29.59
C ILE A 247 13.95 1.60 -29.03
N GLU A 248 13.97 0.40 -29.62
CA GLU A 248 14.83 -0.71 -29.16
C GLU A 248 16.30 -0.32 -29.17
N ARG A 249 16.77 0.33 -30.23
CA ARG A 249 18.14 0.86 -30.32
C ARG A 249 18.39 1.91 -29.25
N PHE A 250 17.45 2.87 -29.09
CA PHE A 250 17.54 3.93 -28.10
C PHE A 250 17.63 3.39 -26.67
N VAL A 251 16.81 2.38 -26.33
CA VAL A 251 16.83 1.69 -25.03
C VAL A 251 18.20 1.04 -24.78
N ALA A 252 18.76 0.37 -25.80
CA ALA A 252 20.07 -0.26 -25.69
C ALA A 252 21.21 0.77 -25.52
N ASP A 253 21.22 1.81 -26.37
CA ASP A 253 22.25 2.86 -26.37
C ASP A 253 22.33 3.62 -25.03
N HIS A 254 21.15 3.86 -24.39
CA HIS A 254 21.05 4.57 -23.12
C HIS A 254 20.96 3.65 -21.90
N ARG A 255 21.08 2.33 -22.09
CA ARG A 255 21.03 1.31 -21.01
C ARG A 255 19.75 1.42 -20.16
N LEU A 256 18.63 1.73 -20.81
CA LEU A 256 17.34 1.83 -20.12
C LEU A 256 16.80 0.43 -19.83
N GLN A 257 16.13 0.28 -18.68
CA GLN A 257 15.36 -0.93 -18.37
C GLN A 257 13.91 -0.74 -18.85
N ALA A 258 13.59 -1.27 -20.03
CA ALA A 258 12.23 -1.20 -20.57
C ALA A 258 11.31 -2.26 -19.92
N TRP A 259 10.07 -1.86 -19.61
CA TRP A 259 9.02 -2.80 -19.22
C TRP A 259 8.35 -3.42 -20.45
N PRO A 260 7.68 -4.59 -20.26
CA PRO A 260 6.96 -5.24 -21.35
C PRO A 260 5.98 -4.29 -22.05
N ARG A 261 5.90 -4.37 -23.37
CA ARG A 261 5.09 -3.48 -24.17
C ARG A 261 3.73 -4.11 -24.48
N VAL A 262 2.65 -3.36 -24.26
CA VAL A 262 1.35 -3.65 -24.88
C VAL A 262 1.40 -3.16 -26.33
N ALA A 263 0.93 -3.96 -27.28
CA ALA A 263 0.90 -3.57 -28.68
C ALA A 263 0.12 -2.26 -28.86
N GLY A 264 0.74 -1.28 -29.52
CA GLY A 264 0.15 0.04 -29.74
C GLY A 264 0.37 1.08 -28.63
N SER A 265 0.92 0.69 -27.48
CA SER A 265 1.25 1.61 -26.39
C SER A 265 2.69 2.14 -26.47
N PRO A 266 2.99 3.31 -25.89
CA PRO A 266 4.36 3.78 -25.75
C PRO A 266 5.20 2.80 -24.94
N VAL A 267 6.51 2.83 -25.12
CA VAL A 267 7.43 2.05 -24.30
C VAL A 267 7.75 2.86 -23.04
N ILE A 268 7.55 2.24 -21.88
CA ILE A 268 7.96 2.82 -20.60
C ILE A 268 9.27 2.18 -20.19
N ALA A 269 10.23 3.02 -19.79
CA ALA A 269 11.54 2.56 -19.41
C ALA A 269 12.09 3.32 -18.20
N ARG A 270 12.84 2.62 -17.34
CA ARG A 270 13.52 3.20 -16.19
C ARG A 270 14.97 3.51 -16.54
N ARG A 271 15.43 4.67 -16.14
CA ARG A 271 16.84 5.08 -16.23
C ARG A 271 17.65 4.47 -15.08
N PRO A 272 18.96 4.28 -15.23
CA PRO A 272 19.86 4.09 -14.10
C PRO A 272 19.76 5.30 -13.15
N GLU A 273 19.83 5.06 -11.85
CA GLU A 273 19.62 6.07 -10.78
C GLU A 273 20.48 7.34 -10.93
N THR A 274 21.68 7.21 -11.50
CA THR A 274 22.63 8.33 -11.66
C THR A 274 22.58 9.01 -13.02
N ALA A 275 21.73 8.53 -13.96
CA ALA A 275 21.73 9.03 -15.33
C ALA A 275 20.77 10.20 -15.52
N ALA A 276 21.22 11.26 -16.19
CA ALA A 276 20.33 12.33 -16.67
C ALA A 276 19.30 11.77 -17.69
N PRO A 277 18.14 12.42 -17.85
CA PRO A 277 17.19 12.04 -18.91
C PRO A 277 17.88 12.04 -20.26
N PRO A 278 17.77 10.95 -21.06
CA PRO A 278 18.35 10.93 -22.39
C PRO A 278 17.65 11.99 -23.27
N PRO A 279 18.39 12.71 -24.11
CA PRO A 279 17.78 13.70 -24.99
C PRO A 279 16.91 13.00 -26.06
N ALA A 280 15.79 13.64 -26.42
CA ALA A 280 15.00 13.19 -27.57
C ALA A 280 15.84 13.24 -28.85
N THR A 281 15.56 12.33 -29.77
CA THR A 281 16.17 12.30 -31.12
C THR A 281 15.15 12.67 -32.17
N SER A 282 15.55 12.76 -33.44
CA SER A 282 14.62 13.00 -34.56
C SER A 282 13.58 11.87 -34.76
N THR A 283 13.86 10.66 -34.24
CA THR A 283 13.03 9.46 -34.41
C THR A 283 12.41 8.94 -33.12
N VAL A 284 12.90 9.37 -31.94
CA VAL A 284 12.40 8.94 -30.62
C VAL A 284 12.09 10.16 -29.76
N SER A 285 10.82 10.31 -29.35
CA SER A 285 10.43 11.26 -28.31
C SER A 285 10.68 10.68 -26.93
N VAL A 286 11.05 11.55 -25.98
CA VAL A 286 11.29 11.19 -24.58
C VAL A 286 10.47 12.15 -23.72
N ASP A 287 9.46 11.62 -23.05
CA ASP A 287 8.57 12.36 -22.15
C ASP A 287 8.68 11.79 -20.74
N PRO A 288 8.39 12.54 -19.68
CA PRO A 288 8.22 11.98 -18.33
C PRO A 288 7.10 10.92 -18.35
N ALA A 289 7.35 9.79 -17.67
CA ALA A 289 6.30 8.79 -17.47
C ALA A 289 5.38 9.21 -16.31
N THR A 290 4.09 8.91 -16.44
CA THR A 290 3.10 9.09 -15.37
C THR A 290 2.95 7.79 -14.57
N LEU A 291 2.34 7.87 -13.39
CA LEU A 291 2.00 6.66 -12.61
C LEU A 291 1.04 5.75 -13.39
N GLU A 292 0.16 6.31 -14.24
CA GLU A 292 -0.72 5.55 -15.11
C GLU A 292 0.06 4.77 -16.18
N ASP A 293 1.05 5.42 -16.80
CA ASP A 293 1.93 4.75 -17.77
C ASP A 293 2.65 3.56 -17.14
N LEU A 294 3.19 3.74 -15.94
CA LEU A 294 3.86 2.70 -15.16
C LEU A 294 2.91 1.57 -14.78
N PHE A 295 1.70 1.91 -14.30
CA PHE A 295 0.69 0.93 -13.94
C PHE A 295 0.30 0.07 -15.13
N LEU A 296 0.04 0.68 -16.29
CA LEU A 296 -0.29 -0.03 -17.51
C LEU A 296 0.87 -0.92 -18.00
N ALA A 297 2.11 -0.43 -17.94
CA ALA A 297 3.28 -1.19 -18.37
C ALA A 297 3.59 -2.38 -17.46
N LEU A 298 3.43 -2.24 -16.15
CA LEU A 298 3.70 -3.29 -15.18
C LEU A 298 2.59 -4.35 -15.09
N THR A 299 1.33 -3.96 -15.36
CA THR A 299 0.16 -4.84 -15.23
C THR A 299 -0.36 -5.40 -16.55
N ALA A 300 0.37 -5.21 -17.64
CA ALA A 300 0.03 -5.63 -19.00
C ALA A 300 -0.07 -7.14 -19.19
#